data_b009e1761c2e009fee21cd3f7edaeea6
#
_entry.id   b009e1761c2e009fee21cd3f7edaeea6
#
_cell.length_a   1.000
_cell.length_b   1.000
_cell.length_c   1.000
_cell.angle_alpha   90.00
_cell.angle_beta   90.00
_cell.angle_gamma   90.00
#
_symmetry.space_group_name_H-M   'P 1'
#
loop_
_entity.id
_entity.type
_entity.pdbx_description
1 polymer ?
#
loop_
_entity_poly.entity_id
_entity_poly.type
_entity_poly.pdbx_seq_one_letter_code
_entity_poly.pdbx_strand_id
1 'polypeptide(L)'
;MAAPAQAFRSALQRIGINAPTRAAINENGFETIIDLSTVQEDDLDRLPKHLEAWRDPTAGPNNQVRIPFISLKKLKAMRYWVLAQRCIGVDNPRAQDFTDEVIEETLARMQADKDAKLATEDTEISKPEKLADLAKWTKFWELLSTYLGRVKGAALIPLSYLVREHGDVTPEIRNADYGSVQEWLIATTAHSGTHFELDNHTLYDTFKPLVVDGPGWNFIKKFDKHKDGRRAVFALKTQAEGTSAKITQKIQAHASIANSAYHGLQKGFTFLNYVT
;
A
#
# COMPACT_ATOMS: atom_id res chain seq x y z
N MET A 1 10.87 -28.18 15.89
CA MET A 1 10.75 -27.21 14.78
C MET A 1 12.05 -27.25 14.00
N ALA A 2 11.99 -27.28 12.65
CA ALA A 2 13.19 -27.22 11.82
C ALA A 2 13.91 -25.88 12.04
N ALA A 3 15.26 -25.89 11.99
CA ALA A 3 16.03 -24.67 12.05
C ALA A 3 15.65 -23.73 10.86
N PRO A 4 15.64 -22.40 11.02
CA PRO A 4 15.24 -21.47 9.96
C PRO A 4 15.92 -21.71 8.60
N ALA A 5 17.22 -22.00 8.62
CA ALA A 5 18.00 -22.32 7.43
C ALA A 5 17.51 -23.61 6.73
N GLN A 6 17.12 -24.64 7.49
CA GLN A 6 16.57 -25.88 6.91
C GLN A 6 15.19 -25.64 6.31
N ALA A 7 14.34 -24.86 6.98
CA ALA A 7 13.02 -24.48 6.47
C ALA A 7 13.13 -23.70 5.15
N PHE A 8 14.09 -22.78 5.04
CA PHE A 8 14.36 -22.03 3.81
C PHE A 8 14.85 -22.93 2.69
N ARG A 9 15.79 -23.86 2.95
CA ARG A 9 16.24 -24.84 1.97
C ARG A 9 15.08 -25.70 1.45
N SER A 10 14.15 -26.09 2.31
CA SER A 10 12.94 -26.82 1.92
C SER A 10 12.01 -25.98 1.04
N ALA A 11 11.85 -24.69 1.34
CA ALA A 11 11.08 -23.77 0.51
C ALA A 11 11.73 -23.58 -0.88
N LEU A 12 13.06 -23.44 -0.96
CA LEU A 12 13.79 -23.39 -2.22
C LEU A 12 13.62 -24.67 -3.05
N GLN A 13 13.59 -25.84 -2.39
CA GLN A 13 13.30 -27.10 -3.05
C GLN A 13 11.87 -27.15 -3.61
N ARG A 14 10.89 -26.70 -2.87
CA ARG A 14 9.49 -26.61 -3.28
C ARG A 14 9.31 -25.78 -4.55
N ILE A 15 10.02 -24.68 -4.69
CA ILE A 15 9.99 -23.86 -5.91
C ILE A 15 10.82 -24.40 -7.06
N GLY A 16 11.42 -25.60 -6.93
CA GLY A 16 12.11 -26.30 -8.00
C GLY A 16 13.59 -25.97 -8.15
N ILE A 17 14.24 -25.46 -7.09
CA ILE A 17 15.69 -25.22 -7.06
C ILE A 17 16.41 -26.50 -6.61
N ASN A 18 17.32 -27.03 -7.43
CA ASN A 18 18.07 -28.24 -7.15
C ASN A 18 19.10 -28.07 -6.01
N ALA A 19 19.61 -29.19 -5.49
CA ALA A 19 20.50 -29.18 -4.32
C ALA A 19 21.81 -28.38 -4.53
N PRO A 20 22.55 -28.50 -5.66
CA PRO A 20 23.75 -27.70 -5.88
C PRO A 20 23.44 -26.17 -5.88
N THR A 21 22.35 -25.79 -6.52
CA THR A 21 21.96 -24.38 -6.59
C THR A 21 21.55 -23.84 -5.21
N ARG A 22 20.86 -24.65 -4.38
CA ARG A 22 20.55 -24.26 -2.99
C ARG A 22 21.82 -24.06 -2.16
N ALA A 23 22.85 -24.91 -2.35
CA ALA A 23 24.14 -24.75 -1.70
C ALA A 23 24.80 -23.41 -2.14
N ALA A 24 24.88 -23.14 -3.43
CA ALA A 24 25.43 -21.92 -3.97
C ALA A 24 24.68 -20.66 -3.50
N ILE A 25 23.35 -20.71 -3.42
CA ILE A 25 22.53 -19.61 -2.84
C ILE A 25 22.92 -19.37 -1.39
N ASN A 26 23.07 -20.42 -0.58
CA ASN A 26 23.46 -20.30 0.82
C ASN A 26 24.88 -19.74 0.98
N GLU A 27 25.84 -20.17 0.13
CA GLU A 27 27.22 -19.65 0.13
C GLU A 27 27.28 -18.17 -0.28
N ASN A 28 26.28 -17.67 -0.99
CA ASN A 28 26.12 -16.25 -1.31
C ASN A 28 25.36 -15.46 -0.23
N GLY A 29 25.19 -16.03 0.97
CA GLY A 29 24.65 -15.32 2.13
C GLY A 29 23.14 -15.37 2.30
N PHE A 30 22.41 -16.16 1.49
CA PHE A 30 20.97 -16.37 1.70
C PHE A 30 20.76 -17.59 2.60
N GLU A 31 20.72 -17.37 3.90
CA GLU A 31 20.56 -18.43 4.91
C GLU A 31 19.10 -18.63 5.31
N THR A 32 18.32 -17.59 5.27
CA THR A 32 16.91 -17.56 5.69
C THR A 32 16.03 -16.89 4.65
N ILE A 33 14.73 -17.10 4.76
CA ILE A 33 13.76 -16.43 3.87
C ILE A 33 13.77 -14.89 4.02
N ILE A 34 14.17 -14.40 5.20
CA ILE A 34 14.21 -12.97 5.50
C ILE A 34 15.31 -12.27 4.70
N ASP A 35 16.40 -12.97 4.36
CA ASP A 35 17.51 -12.42 3.58
C ASP A 35 17.03 -11.94 2.20
N LEU A 36 15.98 -12.54 1.67
CA LEU A 36 15.34 -12.09 0.43
C LEU A 36 14.76 -10.66 0.54
N SER A 37 14.47 -10.17 1.74
CA SER A 37 13.98 -8.80 1.92
C SER A 37 15.08 -7.75 1.85
N THR A 38 16.34 -8.16 1.92
CA THR A 38 17.50 -7.24 1.88
C THR A 38 17.97 -6.90 0.47
N VAL A 39 17.55 -7.68 -0.53
CA VAL A 39 17.93 -7.49 -1.94
C VAL A 39 16.80 -6.86 -2.74
N GLN A 40 17.15 -6.18 -3.83
CA GLN A 40 16.17 -5.63 -4.77
C GLN A 40 15.71 -6.71 -5.77
N GLU A 41 14.60 -6.45 -6.49
CA GLU A 41 14.10 -7.39 -7.50
C GLU A 41 15.10 -7.59 -8.63
N ASP A 42 15.78 -6.52 -9.04
CA ASP A 42 16.81 -6.55 -10.09
C ASP A 42 18.04 -7.39 -9.69
N ASP A 43 18.36 -7.47 -8.40
CA ASP A 43 19.44 -8.31 -7.91
C ASP A 43 19.09 -9.79 -8.08
N LEU A 44 17.82 -10.16 -7.89
CA LEU A 44 17.34 -11.51 -8.16
C LEU A 44 17.38 -11.85 -9.65
N ASP A 45 17.20 -10.89 -10.56
CA ASP A 45 17.37 -11.08 -12.00
C ASP A 45 18.82 -11.36 -12.37
N ARG A 46 19.76 -10.80 -11.65
CA ARG A 46 21.20 -11.01 -11.84
C ARG A 46 21.71 -12.27 -11.17
N LEU A 47 20.97 -12.82 -10.20
CA LEU A 47 21.40 -13.98 -9.42
C LEU A 47 21.77 -15.20 -10.29
N PRO A 48 21.01 -15.59 -11.32
CA PRO A 48 21.39 -16.72 -12.17
C PRO A 48 22.79 -16.55 -12.80
N LYS A 49 23.11 -15.34 -13.29
CA LYS A 49 24.40 -15.01 -13.86
C LYS A 49 25.51 -15.01 -12.80
N HIS A 50 25.22 -14.51 -11.62
CA HIS A 50 26.16 -14.53 -10.50
C HIS A 50 26.51 -15.94 -10.06
N LEU A 51 25.56 -16.85 -10.07
CA LEU A 51 25.76 -18.25 -9.73
C LEU A 51 26.49 -19.07 -10.82
N GLU A 52 26.72 -18.53 -12.02
CA GLU A 52 27.49 -19.21 -13.07
C GLU A 52 28.93 -19.54 -12.63
N ALA A 53 29.49 -18.78 -11.70
CA ALA A 53 30.82 -19.03 -11.11
C ALA A 53 30.89 -20.35 -10.32
N TRP A 54 29.75 -20.90 -9.85
CA TRP A 54 29.65 -22.19 -9.16
C TRP A 54 29.30 -23.35 -10.11
N ARG A 55 29.25 -23.10 -11.43
CA ARG A 55 28.86 -24.09 -12.40
C ARG A 55 29.98 -25.09 -12.63
N ASP A 56 29.69 -26.35 -12.37
CA ASP A 56 30.60 -27.45 -12.73
C ASP A 56 30.29 -27.90 -14.16
N PRO A 57 31.18 -27.66 -15.16
CA PRO A 57 30.95 -28.04 -16.53
C PRO A 57 30.90 -29.58 -16.74
N THR A 58 31.38 -30.35 -15.77
CA THR A 58 31.40 -31.82 -15.82
C THR A 58 30.15 -32.45 -15.20
N ALA A 59 29.39 -31.69 -14.44
CA ALA A 59 28.16 -32.15 -13.80
C ALA A 59 27.03 -32.40 -14.83
N GLY A 60 26.32 -33.48 -14.65
CA GLY A 60 25.12 -33.76 -15.47
C GLY A 60 24.04 -32.67 -15.26
N PRO A 61 23.08 -32.55 -16.21
CA PRO A 61 22.13 -31.43 -16.25
C PRO A 61 21.31 -31.23 -14.97
N ASN A 62 21.06 -32.29 -14.19
CA ASN A 62 20.32 -32.21 -12.93
C ASN A 62 21.18 -31.77 -11.73
N ASN A 63 22.51 -31.86 -11.87
CA ASN A 63 23.48 -31.50 -10.82
C ASN A 63 24.18 -30.15 -11.08
N GLN A 64 23.81 -29.46 -12.14
CA GLN A 64 24.36 -28.14 -12.45
C GLN A 64 23.72 -27.06 -11.56
N VAL A 65 24.56 -26.10 -11.18
CA VAL A 65 24.10 -24.86 -10.55
C VAL A 65 23.36 -24.02 -11.59
N ARG A 66 22.03 -23.95 -11.49
CA ARG A 66 21.17 -23.13 -12.36
C ARG A 66 19.86 -22.83 -11.68
N ILE A 67 19.29 -21.68 -11.99
CA ILE A 67 17.93 -21.34 -11.59
C ILE A 67 17.04 -21.39 -12.84
N PRO A 68 16.11 -22.37 -12.94
CA PRO A 68 15.13 -22.39 -14.02
C PRO A 68 14.27 -21.12 -14.01
N PHE A 69 13.82 -20.67 -15.19
CA PHE A 69 13.02 -19.45 -15.31
C PHE A 69 11.78 -19.43 -14.40
N ILE A 70 11.05 -20.55 -14.31
CA ILE A 70 9.88 -20.66 -13.44
C ILE A 70 10.28 -20.57 -11.96
N SER A 71 11.40 -21.20 -11.58
CA SER A 71 11.92 -21.15 -10.21
C SER A 71 12.37 -19.72 -9.84
N LEU A 72 12.95 -18.97 -10.77
CA LEU A 72 13.29 -17.56 -10.57
C LEU A 72 12.04 -16.73 -10.35
N LYS A 73 10.99 -16.94 -11.13
CA LYS A 73 9.70 -16.26 -10.95
C LYS A 73 9.10 -16.53 -9.56
N LYS A 74 9.15 -17.80 -9.10
CA LYS A 74 8.72 -18.20 -7.76
C LYS A 74 9.63 -17.66 -6.65
N LEU A 75 10.93 -17.51 -6.89
CA LEU A 75 11.85 -16.89 -5.94
C LEU A 75 11.55 -15.39 -5.77
N LYS A 76 11.22 -14.68 -6.83
CA LYS A 76 10.72 -13.30 -6.77
C LYS A 76 9.40 -13.21 -6.01
N ALA A 77 8.49 -14.17 -6.22
CA ALA A 77 7.25 -14.25 -5.47
C ALA A 77 7.51 -14.47 -3.97
N MET A 78 8.48 -15.30 -3.62
CA MET A 78 8.88 -15.51 -2.22
C MET A 78 9.38 -14.21 -1.57
N ARG A 79 10.24 -13.45 -2.27
CA ARG A 79 10.66 -12.12 -1.81
C ARG A 79 9.47 -11.17 -1.61
N TYR A 80 8.59 -11.08 -2.61
CA TYR A 80 7.40 -10.24 -2.55
C TYR A 80 6.51 -10.61 -1.36
N TRP A 81 6.29 -11.91 -1.13
CA TRP A 81 5.53 -12.41 0.00
C TRP A 81 6.17 -12.01 1.36
N VAL A 82 7.50 -12.16 1.50
CA VAL A 82 8.21 -11.74 2.72
C VAL A 82 8.00 -10.26 3.00
N LEU A 83 8.14 -9.42 1.99
CA LEU A 83 7.90 -7.97 2.12
C LEU A 83 6.45 -7.69 2.53
N ALA A 84 5.49 -8.36 1.91
CA ALA A 84 4.08 -8.23 2.24
C ALA A 84 3.76 -8.65 3.68
N GLN A 85 4.32 -9.77 4.15
CA GLN A 85 4.16 -10.24 5.54
C GLN A 85 4.70 -9.20 6.53
N ARG A 86 5.87 -8.63 6.25
CA ARG A 86 6.44 -7.58 7.10
C ARG A 86 5.57 -6.31 7.13
N CYS A 87 4.93 -5.97 6.03
CA CYS A 87 4.01 -4.84 5.95
C CYS A 87 2.77 -5.01 6.82
N ILE A 88 2.26 -6.23 6.96
CA ILE A 88 1.12 -6.53 7.83
C ILE A 88 1.53 -6.82 9.28
N GLY A 89 2.81 -6.55 9.66
CA GLY A 89 3.29 -6.67 11.04
C GLY A 89 3.90 -8.02 11.40
N VAL A 90 4.11 -8.92 10.43
CA VAL A 90 4.84 -10.18 10.65
C VAL A 90 6.31 -9.94 10.38
N ASP A 91 7.07 -9.54 11.39
CA ASP A 91 8.50 -9.18 11.24
C ASP A 91 9.37 -10.35 10.78
N ASN A 92 9.05 -11.57 11.21
CA ASN A 92 9.80 -12.78 10.94
C ASN A 92 8.92 -13.85 10.28
N PRO A 93 8.55 -13.71 9.00
CA PRO A 93 7.78 -14.72 8.29
C PRO A 93 8.56 -16.02 8.17
N ARG A 94 7.89 -17.16 8.37
CA ARG A 94 8.53 -18.46 8.37
C ARG A 94 8.47 -19.09 7.00
N ALA A 95 9.61 -19.60 6.50
CA ALA A 95 9.72 -20.24 5.19
C ALA A 95 8.74 -21.42 4.96
N GLN A 96 8.34 -22.10 6.05
CA GLN A 96 7.35 -23.17 6.00
C GLN A 96 5.93 -22.71 5.65
N ASP A 97 5.60 -21.44 5.94
CA ASP A 97 4.29 -20.86 5.65
C ASP A 97 4.15 -20.44 4.17
N PHE A 98 5.25 -20.44 3.42
CA PHE A 98 5.26 -20.22 1.96
C PHE A 98 4.93 -21.52 1.24
N THR A 99 3.65 -21.94 1.29
CA THR A 99 3.09 -23.17 0.68
C THR A 99 2.84 -23.01 -0.82
N ASP A 100 2.43 -24.10 -1.50
CA ASP A 100 2.12 -24.04 -2.93
C ASP A 100 0.92 -23.11 -3.20
N GLU A 101 -0.10 -23.12 -2.35
CA GLU A 101 -1.24 -22.21 -2.42
C GLU A 101 -0.81 -20.75 -2.28
N VAL A 102 0.07 -20.47 -1.33
CA VAL A 102 0.62 -19.12 -1.10
C VAL A 102 1.49 -18.68 -2.29
N ILE A 103 2.21 -19.59 -2.95
CA ILE A 103 2.97 -19.30 -4.16
C ILE A 103 2.03 -18.85 -5.29
N GLU A 104 0.96 -19.59 -5.55
CA GLU A 104 -0.02 -19.27 -6.60
C GLU A 104 -0.72 -17.93 -6.32
N GLU A 105 -1.18 -17.73 -5.11
CA GLU A 105 -1.81 -16.48 -4.67
C GLU A 105 -0.85 -15.28 -4.80
N THR A 106 0.40 -15.44 -4.39
CA THR A 106 1.42 -14.38 -4.49
C THR A 106 1.75 -14.06 -5.94
N LEU A 107 1.84 -15.06 -6.82
CA LEU A 107 2.08 -14.85 -8.25
C LEU A 107 0.91 -14.12 -8.91
N ALA A 108 -0.32 -14.46 -8.58
CA ALA A 108 -1.53 -13.77 -9.07
C ALA A 108 -1.55 -12.30 -8.61
N ARG A 109 -1.17 -12.06 -7.36
CA ARG A 109 -1.06 -10.71 -6.80
C ARG A 109 0.02 -9.88 -7.48
N MET A 110 1.22 -10.45 -7.69
CA MET A 110 2.29 -9.76 -8.42
C MET A 110 1.87 -9.38 -9.84
N GLN A 111 1.08 -10.24 -10.51
CA GLN A 111 0.56 -9.94 -11.83
C GLN A 111 -0.46 -8.79 -11.76
N ALA A 112 -1.41 -8.85 -10.83
CA ALA A 112 -2.39 -7.78 -10.63
C ALA A 112 -1.74 -6.43 -10.32
N ASP A 113 -0.66 -6.41 -9.52
CA ASP A 113 0.09 -5.19 -9.24
C ASP A 113 0.81 -4.64 -10.49
N LYS A 114 1.34 -5.52 -11.36
CA LYS A 114 1.93 -5.12 -12.64
C LYS A 114 0.88 -4.53 -13.58
N ASP A 115 -0.26 -5.18 -13.70
CA ASP A 115 -1.35 -4.72 -14.56
C ASP A 115 -1.93 -3.38 -14.07
N ALA A 116 -2.08 -3.23 -12.76
CA ALA A 116 -2.49 -1.97 -12.14
C ALA A 116 -1.46 -0.84 -12.38
N LYS A 117 -0.16 -1.16 -12.34
CA LYS A 117 0.91 -0.20 -12.62
C LYS A 117 0.88 0.25 -14.08
N LEU A 118 0.76 -0.69 -15.02
CA LEU A 118 0.64 -0.38 -16.46
C LEU A 118 -0.61 0.49 -16.73
N ALA A 119 -1.74 0.16 -16.11
CA ALA A 119 -2.97 0.95 -16.26
C ALA A 119 -2.86 2.37 -15.67
N THR A 120 -1.94 2.61 -14.72
CA THR A 120 -1.71 3.94 -14.12
C THR A 120 -0.63 4.75 -14.83
N GLU A 121 0.29 4.11 -15.56
CA GLU A 121 1.30 4.82 -16.37
C GLU A 121 0.66 5.61 -17.52
N ASP A 122 -0.50 5.16 -18.03
CA ASP A 122 -1.26 5.86 -19.10
C ASP A 122 -2.19 6.97 -18.55
N THR A 123 -2.34 7.10 -17.23
CA THR A 123 -3.21 8.13 -16.64
C THR A 123 -2.40 8.96 -15.66
N GLU A 124 -2.17 10.22 -15.99
CA GLU A 124 -1.55 11.18 -15.09
C GLU A 124 -2.37 11.27 -13.80
N ILE A 125 -1.78 10.82 -12.67
CA ILE A 125 -2.44 10.87 -11.35
C ILE A 125 -2.42 12.32 -10.91
N SER A 126 -3.47 13.07 -11.25
CA SER A 126 -3.57 14.46 -10.85
C SER A 126 -3.74 14.56 -9.34
N LYS A 127 -2.90 15.39 -8.71
CA LYS A 127 -3.04 15.72 -7.29
C LYS A 127 -4.33 16.52 -7.08
N PRO A 128 -4.97 16.38 -5.90
CA PRO A 128 -6.09 17.23 -5.53
C PRO A 128 -5.70 18.72 -5.59
N GLU A 129 -6.65 19.56 -5.90
CA GLU A 129 -6.49 21.00 -5.78
C GLU A 129 -6.29 21.42 -4.32
N LYS A 130 -5.68 22.60 -4.09
CA LYS A 130 -5.49 23.15 -2.76
C LYS A 130 -6.83 23.38 -2.05
N LEU A 131 -6.88 23.04 -0.78
CA LEU A 131 -8.04 23.29 0.07
C LEU A 131 -8.07 24.77 0.50
N ALA A 132 -8.71 25.59 -0.30
CA ALA A 132 -8.85 27.02 -0.02
C ALA A 132 -9.90 27.33 1.06
N ASP A 133 -10.91 26.46 1.23
CA ASP A 133 -12.01 26.63 2.17
C ASP A 133 -12.42 25.27 2.78
N LEU A 134 -12.66 25.24 4.09
CA LEU A 134 -13.11 24.03 4.79
C LEU A 134 -14.52 23.59 4.37
N ALA A 135 -15.34 24.48 3.84
CA ALA A 135 -16.65 24.13 3.30
C ALA A 135 -16.55 23.17 2.09
N LYS A 136 -15.40 23.16 1.40
CA LYS A 136 -15.12 22.25 0.28
C LYS A 136 -14.50 20.93 0.70
N TRP A 137 -14.45 20.65 2.00
CA TRP A 137 -13.77 19.48 2.55
C TRP A 137 -14.25 18.15 1.96
N THR A 138 -15.55 17.93 1.83
CA THR A 138 -16.11 16.66 1.33
C THR A 138 -15.55 16.32 -0.05
N LYS A 139 -15.63 17.27 -0.99
CA LYS A 139 -15.08 17.08 -2.33
C LYS A 139 -13.56 16.91 -2.32
N PHE A 140 -12.87 17.69 -1.50
CA PHE A 140 -11.41 17.57 -1.32
C PHE A 140 -11.03 16.20 -0.78
N TRP A 141 -11.77 15.69 0.20
CA TRP A 141 -11.55 14.37 0.79
C TRP A 141 -11.74 13.24 -0.21
N GLU A 142 -12.76 13.29 -1.03
CA GLU A 142 -13.00 12.32 -2.11
C GLU A 142 -11.84 12.28 -3.10
N LEU A 143 -11.38 13.45 -3.55
CA LEU A 143 -10.24 13.56 -4.46
C LEU A 143 -8.94 13.09 -3.81
N LEU A 144 -8.68 13.46 -2.55
CA LEU A 144 -7.51 13.01 -1.81
C LEU A 144 -7.52 11.50 -1.60
N SER A 145 -8.64 10.93 -1.21
CA SER A 145 -8.80 9.48 -1.01
C SER A 145 -8.57 8.71 -2.32
N THR A 146 -9.11 9.20 -3.43
CA THR A 146 -8.89 8.65 -4.77
C THR A 146 -7.41 8.71 -5.16
N TYR A 147 -6.76 9.85 -4.92
CA TYR A 147 -5.33 10.03 -5.17
C TYR A 147 -4.49 9.04 -4.34
N LEU A 148 -4.72 8.97 -3.03
CA LEU A 148 -4.00 8.06 -2.13
C LEU A 148 -4.24 6.58 -2.46
N GLY A 149 -5.40 6.24 -3.02
CA GLY A 149 -5.70 4.88 -3.49
C GLY A 149 -4.88 4.46 -4.72
N ARG A 150 -4.33 5.41 -5.46
CA ARG A 150 -3.50 5.17 -6.66
C ARG A 150 -2.01 5.28 -6.39
N VAL A 151 -1.60 6.09 -5.41
CA VAL A 151 -0.18 6.27 -5.06
C VAL A 151 0.28 5.12 -4.18
N LYS A 152 1.33 4.44 -4.61
CA LYS A 152 1.94 3.33 -3.87
C LYS A 152 2.98 3.87 -2.88
N GLY A 153 2.94 3.37 -1.66
CA GLY A 153 3.94 3.61 -0.63
C GLY A 153 5.18 2.72 -0.74
N ALA A 154 6.05 2.77 0.27
CA ALA A 154 7.32 2.03 0.33
C ALA A 154 7.15 0.51 0.20
N ALA A 155 6.01 -0.02 0.65
CA ALA A 155 5.68 -1.45 0.57
C ALA A 155 4.87 -1.83 -0.67
N LEU A 156 4.76 -0.94 -1.66
CA LEU A 156 3.91 -1.09 -2.84
C LEU A 156 2.40 -1.19 -2.52
N ILE A 157 2.01 -0.77 -1.32
CA ILE A 157 0.61 -0.69 -0.89
C ILE A 157 0.10 0.73 -1.13
N PRO A 158 -1.15 0.92 -1.56
CA PRO A 158 -1.72 2.25 -1.71
C PRO A 158 -1.67 3.04 -0.41
N LEU A 159 -1.26 4.31 -0.47
CA LEU A 159 -1.17 5.19 0.70
C LEU A 159 -2.53 5.40 1.41
N SER A 160 -3.64 5.01 0.79
CA SER A 160 -4.96 5.03 1.41
C SER A 160 -5.06 4.21 2.69
N TYR A 161 -4.19 3.21 2.90
CA TYR A 161 -4.15 2.47 4.16
C TYR A 161 -3.86 3.38 5.36
N LEU A 162 -3.08 4.46 5.16
CA LEU A 162 -2.76 5.43 6.22
C LEU A 162 -3.98 6.21 6.70
N VAL A 163 -4.99 6.38 5.86
CA VAL A 163 -6.18 7.19 6.16
C VAL A 163 -7.42 6.35 6.46
N ARG A 164 -7.28 5.02 6.63
CA ARG A 164 -8.40 4.19 7.11
C ARG A 164 -8.79 4.60 8.53
N GLU A 165 -10.09 4.59 8.80
CA GLU A 165 -10.65 5.06 10.08
C GLU A 165 -10.53 4.01 11.19
N HIS A 166 -10.62 2.74 10.80
CA HIS A 166 -10.52 1.64 11.76
C HIS A 166 -9.07 1.36 12.13
N GLY A 167 -8.88 0.84 13.34
CA GLY A 167 -7.58 0.38 13.82
C GLY A 167 -7.03 -0.78 13.00
N ASP A 168 -5.88 -1.30 13.43
CA ASP A 168 -5.26 -2.44 12.76
C ASP A 168 -6.17 -3.65 12.84
N VAL A 169 -6.47 -4.22 11.68
CA VAL A 169 -7.22 -5.47 11.57
C VAL A 169 -6.22 -6.62 11.69
N THR A 170 -6.57 -7.65 12.44
CA THR A 170 -5.69 -8.82 12.59
C THR A 170 -5.50 -9.53 11.25
N PRO A 171 -4.29 -10.03 10.95
CA PRO A 171 -3.97 -10.71 9.68
C PRO A 171 -4.78 -12.00 9.41
N GLU A 172 -5.55 -12.46 10.38
CA GLU A 172 -6.36 -13.69 10.31
C GLU A 172 -7.55 -13.59 9.36
N ILE A 173 -7.95 -12.36 8.98
CA ILE A 173 -9.05 -12.16 8.03
C ILE A 173 -8.55 -12.46 6.63
N ARG A 174 -9.17 -13.44 5.98
CA ARG A 174 -8.76 -13.91 4.66
C ARG A 174 -9.06 -12.89 3.56
N ASN A 175 -8.22 -12.92 2.54
CA ASN A 175 -8.34 -12.09 1.34
C ASN A 175 -9.74 -12.11 0.70
N ALA A 176 -10.41 -13.26 0.69
CA ALA A 176 -11.75 -13.45 0.12
C ALA A 176 -12.83 -12.53 0.74
N ASP A 177 -12.64 -12.06 1.98
CA ASP A 177 -13.59 -11.21 2.70
C ASP A 177 -13.57 -9.75 2.21
N TYR A 178 -12.58 -9.36 1.42
CA TYR A 178 -12.34 -7.98 0.98
C TYR A 178 -12.55 -7.74 -0.52
N GLY A 179 -13.05 -8.69 -1.26
CA GLY A 179 -13.32 -8.52 -2.70
C GLY A 179 -12.07 -8.42 -3.58
N SER A 180 -11.00 -7.80 -3.11
CA SER A 180 -9.71 -7.73 -3.80
C SER A 180 -8.53 -7.79 -2.84
N VAL A 181 -7.37 -8.27 -3.36
CA VAL A 181 -6.11 -8.30 -2.60
C VAL A 181 -5.68 -6.90 -2.15
N GLN A 182 -5.93 -5.89 -2.99
CA GLN A 182 -5.57 -4.52 -2.69
C GLN A 182 -6.40 -3.96 -1.52
N GLU A 183 -7.69 -4.22 -1.48
CA GLU A 183 -8.57 -3.83 -0.38
C GLU A 183 -8.18 -4.53 0.92
N TRP A 184 -7.88 -5.82 0.84
CA TRP A 184 -7.35 -6.56 2.00
C TRP A 184 -6.06 -5.96 2.54
N LEU A 185 -5.11 -5.59 1.69
CA LEU A 185 -3.87 -4.94 2.11
C LEU A 185 -4.10 -3.57 2.76
N ILE A 186 -4.96 -2.76 2.15
CA ILE A 186 -5.33 -1.46 2.72
C ILE A 186 -5.95 -1.66 4.11
N ALA A 187 -6.75 -2.69 4.30
CA ALA A 187 -7.43 -2.97 5.56
C ALA A 187 -6.48 -3.56 6.63
N THR A 188 -5.52 -4.40 6.26
CA THR A 188 -4.72 -5.18 7.20
C THR A 188 -3.31 -4.65 7.45
N THR A 189 -2.77 -3.75 6.59
CA THR A 189 -1.43 -3.20 6.79
C THR A 189 -1.33 -2.44 8.11
N ALA A 190 -0.34 -2.80 8.93
CA ALA A 190 -0.16 -2.21 10.25
C ALA A 190 0.24 -0.73 10.17
N HIS A 191 -0.26 0.08 11.12
CA HIS A 191 0.15 1.47 11.31
C HIS A 191 1.39 1.57 12.22
N SER A 192 2.39 0.72 11.95
CA SER A 192 3.64 0.64 12.71
C SER A 192 4.77 0.10 11.82
N GLY A 193 6.01 0.26 12.28
CA GLY A 193 7.20 -0.20 11.58
C GLY A 193 7.73 0.79 10.53
N THR A 194 8.91 0.47 9.97
CA THR A 194 9.67 1.36 9.08
C THR A 194 8.88 1.79 7.83
N HIS A 195 8.10 0.88 7.26
CA HIS A 195 7.28 1.21 6.07
C HIS A 195 6.21 2.23 6.40
N PHE A 196 5.53 2.06 7.54
CA PHE A 196 4.54 3.03 7.99
C PHE A 196 5.18 4.41 8.23
N GLU A 197 6.35 4.47 8.85
CA GLU A 197 7.03 5.75 9.11
C GLU A 197 7.37 6.48 7.79
N LEU A 198 7.93 5.76 6.81
CA LEU A 198 8.25 6.33 5.50
C LEU A 198 7.00 6.81 4.77
N ASP A 199 5.97 5.99 4.74
CA ASP A 199 4.71 6.31 4.07
C ASP A 199 3.97 7.46 4.77
N ASN A 200 4.02 7.51 6.10
CA ASN A 200 3.44 8.59 6.90
C ASN A 200 4.14 9.93 6.64
N HIS A 201 5.46 9.94 6.49
CA HIS A 201 6.21 11.12 6.05
C HIS A 201 5.82 11.53 4.61
N THR A 202 5.73 10.56 3.70
CA THR A 202 5.30 10.80 2.32
C THR A 202 3.88 11.38 2.25
N LEU A 203 2.97 10.86 3.06
CA LEU A 203 1.62 11.41 3.20
C LEU A 203 1.67 12.87 3.68
N TYR A 204 2.49 13.17 4.70
CA TYR A 204 2.63 14.54 5.19
C TYR A 204 3.15 15.49 4.09
N ASP A 205 4.24 15.11 3.41
CA ASP A 205 4.87 15.91 2.35
C ASP A 205 3.93 16.10 1.14
N THR A 206 3.03 15.15 0.90
CA THR A 206 1.98 15.25 -0.12
C THR A 206 0.84 16.16 0.32
N PHE A 207 0.40 16.05 1.58
CA PHE A 207 -0.77 16.74 2.11
C PHE A 207 -0.49 18.21 2.46
N LYS A 208 0.68 18.50 3.04
CA LYS A 208 1.06 19.86 3.47
C LYS A 208 0.87 20.93 2.37
N PRO A 209 1.39 20.75 1.13
CA PRO A 209 1.23 21.74 0.08
C PRO A 209 -0.22 22.01 -0.33
N LEU A 210 -1.12 21.06 -0.07
CA LEU A 210 -2.55 21.19 -0.40
C LEU A 210 -3.32 22.06 0.60
N VAL A 211 -2.77 22.28 1.81
CA VAL A 211 -3.50 22.96 2.90
C VAL A 211 -2.74 24.12 3.53
N VAL A 212 -1.44 24.31 3.22
CA VAL A 212 -0.57 25.29 3.88
C VAL A 212 -1.01 26.74 3.65
N ASP A 213 -1.57 27.03 2.48
CA ASP A 213 -2.01 28.38 2.10
C ASP A 213 -3.47 28.68 2.53
N GLY A 214 -4.13 27.73 3.20
CA GLY A 214 -5.52 27.80 3.57
C GLY A 214 -5.76 27.72 5.09
N PRO A 215 -7.01 27.79 5.53
CA PRO A 215 -7.39 27.71 6.94
C PRO A 215 -7.01 26.36 7.58
N GLY A 216 -6.78 25.32 6.80
CA GLY A 216 -6.37 24.00 7.25
C GLY A 216 -5.01 23.97 7.94
N TRP A 217 -4.10 24.88 7.57
CA TRP A 217 -2.74 24.94 8.15
C TRP A 217 -2.72 25.02 9.66
N ASN A 218 -3.61 25.83 10.24
CA ASN A 218 -3.64 26.02 11.69
C ASN A 218 -3.88 24.72 12.48
N PHE A 219 -4.52 23.74 11.87
CA PHE A 219 -4.83 22.47 12.52
C PHE A 219 -3.72 21.45 12.35
N ILE A 220 -2.88 21.56 11.29
CA ILE A 220 -1.85 20.58 10.98
C ILE A 220 -0.43 21.04 11.33
N LYS A 221 -0.15 22.33 11.51
CA LYS A 221 1.19 22.88 11.75
C LYS A 221 1.95 22.22 12.91
N LYS A 222 1.24 21.72 13.93
CA LYS A 222 1.85 21.05 15.09
C LYS A 222 2.49 19.71 14.73
N PHE A 223 2.14 19.12 13.58
CA PHE A 223 2.69 17.85 13.10
C PHE A 223 3.87 18.04 12.15
N ASP A 224 4.23 19.29 11.82
CA ASP A 224 5.29 19.61 10.83
C ASP A 224 6.66 19.08 11.26
N LYS A 225 6.99 19.21 12.54
CA LYS A 225 8.29 18.77 13.08
C LYS A 225 8.54 17.28 12.88
N HIS A 226 7.50 16.45 12.99
CA HIS A 226 7.62 14.99 12.92
C HIS A 226 7.04 14.41 11.62
N LYS A 227 6.55 15.27 10.73
CA LYS A 227 5.92 14.90 9.45
C LYS A 227 4.86 13.80 9.63
N ASP A 228 4.03 13.90 10.68
CA ASP A 228 3.00 12.91 10.96
C ASP A 228 1.77 13.15 10.07
N GLY A 229 1.78 12.53 8.89
CA GLY A 229 0.76 12.71 7.86
C GLY A 229 -0.61 12.20 8.31
N ARG A 230 -0.66 11.01 8.93
CA ARG A 230 -1.91 10.44 9.40
C ARG A 230 -2.60 11.34 10.43
N ARG A 231 -1.88 11.76 11.47
CA ARG A 231 -2.45 12.66 12.49
C ARG A 231 -2.81 14.03 11.92
N ALA A 232 -2.03 14.54 10.96
CA ALA A 232 -2.35 15.79 10.28
C ALA A 232 -3.66 15.71 9.50
N VAL A 233 -3.85 14.66 8.70
CA VAL A 233 -5.08 14.43 7.94
C VAL A 233 -6.28 14.28 8.87
N PHE A 234 -6.19 13.45 9.92
CA PHE A 234 -7.30 13.22 10.84
C PHE A 234 -7.62 14.47 11.70
N ALA A 235 -6.63 15.27 12.07
CA ALA A 235 -6.88 16.52 12.78
C ALA A 235 -7.69 17.50 11.92
N LEU A 236 -7.36 17.62 10.64
CA LEU A 236 -8.12 18.45 9.72
C LEU A 236 -9.50 17.85 9.42
N LYS A 237 -9.60 16.54 9.21
CA LYS A 237 -10.88 15.84 9.04
C LYS A 237 -11.83 16.07 10.20
N THR A 238 -11.34 15.86 11.43
CA THR A 238 -12.14 16.11 12.65
C THR A 238 -12.64 17.55 12.74
N GLN A 239 -11.82 18.50 12.32
CA GLN A 239 -12.22 19.91 12.31
C GLN A 239 -13.27 20.19 11.23
N ALA A 240 -13.09 19.65 10.03
CA ALA A 240 -13.99 19.89 8.90
C ALA A 240 -15.34 19.16 9.03
N GLU A 241 -15.34 17.96 9.63
CA GLU A 241 -16.53 17.12 9.80
C GLU A 241 -17.14 17.20 11.22
N GLY A 242 -16.50 17.90 12.14
CA GLY A 242 -16.91 17.99 13.54
C GLY A 242 -18.26 18.69 13.72
N THR A 243 -18.86 18.52 14.91
CA THR A 243 -20.18 19.06 15.26
C THR A 243 -20.28 20.57 15.03
N SER A 244 -19.22 21.30 15.35
CA SER A 244 -19.16 22.77 15.13
C SER A 244 -19.23 23.14 13.65
N ALA A 245 -18.52 22.39 12.77
CA ALA A 245 -18.56 22.62 11.33
C ALA A 245 -19.95 22.31 10.75
N LYS A 246 -20.57 21.23 11.18
CA LYS A 246 -21.95 20.86 10.78
C LYS A 246 -22.96 21.90 11.22
N ILE A 247 -22.84 22.44 12.45
CA ILE A 247 -23.69 23.49 12.95
C ILE A 247 -23.49 24.78 12.12
N THR A 248 -22.24 25.17 11.85
CA THR A 248 -21.93 26.34 11.03
C THR A 248 -22.48 26.23 9.63
N GLN A 249 -22.29 25.06 8.97
CA GLN A 249 -22.85 24.78 7.65
C GLN A 249 -24.38 24.85 7.66
N LYS A 250 -25.01 24.32 8.69
CA LYS A 250 -26.47 24.37 8.87
C LYS A 250 -26.98 25.82 9.02
N ILE A 251 -26.28 26.62 9.83
CA ILE A 251 -26.59 28.05 10.00
C ILE A 251 -26.42 28.80 8.69
N GLN A 252 -25.32 28.55 7.94
CA GLN A 252 -25.08 29.19 6.64
C GLN A 252 -26.12 28.78 5.60
N ALA A 253 -26.50 27.50 5.56
CA ALA A 253 -27.57 27.02 4.67
C ALA A 253 -28.90 27.68 4.99
N HIS A 254 -29.29 27.79 6.29
CA HIS A 254 -30.49 28.50 6.71
C HIS A 254 -30.46 30.01 6.36
N ALA A 255 -29.30 30.64 6.56
CA ALA A 255 -29.14 32.06 6.18
C ALA A 255 -29.24 32.25 4.64
N SER A 256 -28.66 31.35 3.87
CA SER A 256 -28.76 31.35 2.39
C SER A 256 -30.20 31.18 1.93
N ILE A 257 -30.94 30.26 2.55
CA ILE A 257 -32.36 30.04 2.27
C ILE A 257 -33.19 31.27 2.66
N ALA A 258 -32.96 31.84 3.83
CA ALA A 258 -33.67 33.00 4.30
C ALA A 258 -33.40 34.26 3.44
N ASN A 259 -32.19 34.38 2.88
CA ASN A 259 -31.79 35.50 2.03
C ASN A 259 -32.13 35.28 0.56
N SER A 260 -32.53 34.06 0.16
CA SER A 260 -33.01 33.77 -1.21
C SER A 260 -34.42 34.36 -1.35
N ALA A 261 -34.53 35.49 -2.03
CA ALA A 261 -35.82 36.13 -2.27
C ALA A 261 -36.66 35.19 -3.18
N TYR A 262 -37.78 34.73 -2.67
CA TYR A 262 -38.79 34.01 -3.46
C TYR A 262 -39.55 35.00 -4.33
N HIS A 263 -39.25 35.00 -5.61
CA HIS A 263 -39.91 35.83 -6.59
C HIS A 263 -41.07 35.13 -7.34
N GLY A 264 -41.84 34.33 -6.68
CA GLY A 264 -43.08 33.58 -6.98
C GLY A 264 -43.58 33.42 -8.42
N LEU A 265 -42.96 34.09 -9.39
CA LEU A 265 -43.36 34.11 -10.81
C LEU A 265 -42.27 33.68 -11.77
N GLN A 266 -41.15 33.15 -11.29
CA GLN A 266 -40.08 32.64 -12.16
C GLN A 266 -40.54 31.32 -12.82
N LYS A 267 -40.53 31.27 -14.15
CA LYS A 267 -40.84 30.07 -14.94
C LYS A 267 -39.91 28.92 -14.51
N GLY A 268 -40.51 27.81 -14.07
CA GLY A 268 -39.80 26.59 -13.68
C GLY A 268 -39.49 26.48 -12.17
N PHE A 269 -39.85 27.49 -11.37
CA PHE A 269 -39.73 27.38 -9.91
C PHE A 269 -40.96 26.70 -9.32
N THR A 270 -40.76 25.53 -8.71
CA THR A 270 -41.80 24.87 -7.90
C THR A 270 -41.28 24.71 -6.48
N PHE A 271 -42.15 24.81 -5.49
CA PHE A 271 -41.80 24.64 -4.09
C PHE A 271 -41.13 23.28 -3.82
N LEU A 272 -41.50 22.24 -4.59
CA LEU A 272 -40.88 20.92 -4.54
C LEU A 272 -39.39 20.95 -4.95
N ASN A 273 -39.00 21.74 -5.93
CA ASN A 273 -37.60 21.88 -6.36
C ASN A 273 -36.75 22.69 -5.39
N TYR A 274 -37.38 23.31 -4.39
CA TYR A 274 -36.71 24.10 -3.35
C TYR A 274 -36.43 23.28 -2.08
N VAL A 275 -37.18 22.22 -1.84
CA VAL A 275 -37.15 21.41 -0.61
C VAL A 275 -36.43 20.07 -0.85
N THR A 276 -36.14 19.66 -2.07
CA THR A 276 -35.31 18.53 -2.43
C THR A 276 -33.87 18.97 -2.70
#